data_240010d9c0f4b9a26e364c0a71271287
#
_entry.id   240010d9c0f4b9a26e364c0a71271287
#
_cell.length_a   1.000
_cell.length_b   1.000
_cell.length_c   1.000
_cell.angle_alpha   90.00
_cell.angle_beta   90.00
_cell.angle_gamma   90.00
#
_symmetry.space_group_name_H-M   'P 1'
#
loop_
_entity.id
_entity.type
_entity.pdbx_description
1 polymer ?
#
loop_
_entity_poly.entity_id
_entity_poly.type
_entity_poly.pdbx_seq_one_letter_code
_entity_poly.pdbx_strand_id
1 'polypeptide(L)'
;SEMCIRDRSKTFGFAVPDNPKFGSDIFIPQERSKGAVSGHKVVVEITSYGKKDRKPEGKVVEILGHINDPGVDILSIVRAYGLPVEFEEKIMKQVENVAKPVSEADRAGRMDLRDWQMVTIDGEDAKDLDDAVSLTMDGENYILGVHIADVSNYVQEHSALDVEALKRGTSVYLVDRVIPMLPHALSNGICSLNQGEDRLALSCIM
;
A
#
# COMPACT_ATOMS: atom_id res chain seq x y z
N SER A 1 15.77 9.08 -8.00
CA SER A 1 15.43 8.42 -9.30
C SER A 1 16.00 7.02 -9.32
N GLU A 2 15.24 6.08 -9.89
CA GLU A 2 15.63 4.69 -10.09
C GLU A 2 16.53 4.59 -11.30
N MET A 3 17.55 3.76 -11.16
CA MET A 3 18.62 3.65 -12.16
C MET A 3 19.21 2.25 -12.13
N CYS A 4 19.80 1.83 -13.24
CA CYS A 4 20.61 0.61 -13.31
C CYS A 4 22.09 0.97 -13.33
N ILE A 5 22.91 0.32 -12.51
CA ILE A 5 24.36 0.42 -12.60
C ILE A 5 24.81 -0.34 -13.85
N ARG A 6 25.32 0.36 -14.88
CA ARG A 6 25.74 -0.26 -16.13
C ARG A 6 27.21 -0.68 -16.13
N ASP A 7 28.08 0.25 -15.81
CA ASP A 7 29.53 0.03 -15.87
C ASP A 7 30.16 0.44 -14.55
N ARG A 8 30.86 -0.49 -13.92
CA ARG A 8 31.64 -0.24 -12.71
C ARG A 8 33.11 -0.50 -12.96
N SER A 9 33.93 0.53 -12.78
CA SER A 9 35.36 0.39 -12.63
C SER A 9 35.75 0.24 -11.14
N LYS A 10 37.04 0.07 -10.85
CA LYS A 10 37.54 0.02 -9.46
C LYS A 10 37.32 1.32 -8.68
N THR A 11 37.10 2.44 -9.34
CA THR A 11 37.08 3.78 -8.73
C THR A 11 35.75 4.54 -8.91
N PHE A 12 34.91 4.12 -9.86
CA PHE A 12 33.61 4.78 -10.14
C PHE A 12 32.65 3.85 -10.89
N GLY A 13 31.40 4.27 -11.02
CA GLY A 13 30.37 3.64 -11.84
C GLY A 13 29.49 4.65 -12.51
N PHE A 14 28.67 4.19 -13.44
CA PHE A 14 27.61 4.98 -14.07
C PHE A 14 26.26 4.34 -13.78
N ALA A 15 25.32 5.17 -13.33
CA ALA A 15 23.93 4.79 -13.21
C ALA A 15 23.13 5.35 -14.40
N VAL A 16 22.45 4.46 -15.11
CA VAL A 16 21.59 4.80 -16.25
C VAL A 16 20.17 5.01 -15.73
N PRO A 17 19.60 6.22 -15.87
CA PRO A 17 18.22 6.48 -15.44
C PRO A 17 17.22 5.63 -16.22
N ASP A 18 16.21 5.09 -15.51
CA ASP A 18 15.10 4.37 -16.14
C ASP A 18 14.20 5.33 -16.95
N ASN A 19 14.11 6.60 -16.53
CA ASN A 19 13.39 7.61 -17.28
C ASN A 19 14.30 8.22 -18.37
N PRO A 20 14.03 7.95 -19.67
CA PRO A 20 14.86 8.44 -20.78
C PRO A 20 14.87 9.98 -20.90
N LYS A 21 13.89 10.67 -20.31
CA LYS A 21 13.85 12.14 -20.31
C LYS A 21 14.98 12.75 -19.49
N PHE A 22 15.66 11.99 -18.65
CA PHE A 22 16.80 12.49 -17.86
C PHE A 22 18.05 12.78 -18.72
N GLY A 23 18.16 12.11 -19.86
CA GLY A 23 19.08 12.49 -20.97
C GLY A 23 20.55 12.14 -20.79
N SER A 24 21.03 11.77 -19.59
CA SER A 24 22.45 11.41 -19.39
C SER A 24 22.66 10.46 -18.21
N ASP A 25 23.72 9.62 -18.32
CA ASP A 25 24.15 8.76 -17.24
C ASP A 25 24.67 9.59 -16.05
N ILE A 26 24.45 9.11 -14.85
CA ILE A 26 24.87 9.73 -13.60
C ILE A 26 26.19 9.11 -13.17
N PHE A 27 27.19 9.92 -12.92
CA PHE A 27 28.48 9.48 -12.37
C PHE A 27 28.35 9.20 -10.89
N ILE A 28 28.80 8.01 -10.46
CA ILE A 28 28.75 7.54 -9.06
C ILE A 28 30.17 7.25 -8.60
N PRO A 29 30.76 8.07 -7.73
CA PRO A 29 32.05 7.77 -7.11
C PRO A 29 31.97 6.49 -6.28
N GLN A 30 33.08 5.75 -6.17
CA GLN A 30 33.16 4.48 -5.45
C GLN A 30 32.68 4.58 -3.99
N GLU A 31 33.09 5.61 -3.29
CA GLU A 31 32.75 5.88 -1.89
C GLU A 31 31.26 6.19 -1.68
N ARG A 32 30.53 6.52 -2.77
CA ARG A 32 29.10 6.83 -2.77
C ARG A 32 28.23 5.75 -3.43
N SER A 33 28.86 4.61 -3.78
CA SER A 33 28.16 3.51 -4.46
C SER A 33 27.42 2.56 -3.52
N LYS A 34 27.62 2.63 -2.21
CA LYS A 34 27.10 1.66 -1.21
C LYS A 34 27.41 0.19 -1.56
N GLY A 35 28.49 -0.08 -2.33
CA GLY A 35 28.80 -1.43 -2.76
C GLY A 35 27.98 -1.93 -3.96
N ALA A 36 27.15 -1.09 -4.58
CA ALA A 36 26.40 -1.48 -5.77
C ALA A 36 27.34 -1.96 -6.88
N VAL A 37 26.98 -3.03 -7.57
CA VAL A 37 27.72 -3.61 -8.70
C VAL A 37 26.94 -3.51 -9.99
N SER A 38 27.61 -3.80 -11.12
CA SER A 38 26.97 -3.82 -12.44
C SER A 38 25.73 -4.72 -12.45
N GLY A 39 24.64 -4.25 -13.00
CA GLY A 39 23.33 -4.94 -13.01
C GLY A 39 22.45 -4.68 -11.79
N HIS A 40 22.94 -3.98 -10.75
CA HIS A 40 22.07 -3.56 -9.65
C HIS A 40 21.12 -2.43 -10.09
N LYS A 41 19.84 -2.60 -9.76
CA LYS A 41 18.86 -1.52 -9.69
C LYS A 41 19.08 -0.74 -8.40
N VAL A 42 19.16 0.58 -8.51
CA VAL A 42 19.47 1.46 -7.38
C VAL A 42 18.59 2.70 -7.38
N VAL A 43 18.40 3.27 -6.21
CA VAL A 43 17.86 4.62 -6.06
C VAL A 43 19.04 5.57 -5.86
N VAL A 44 19.11 6.61 -6.69
CA VAL A 44 20.20 7.59 -6.69
C VAL A 44 19.67 8.96 -6.32
N GLU A 45 20.34 9.62 -5.39
CA GLU A 45 20.18 11.04 -5.10
C GLU A 45 21.20 11.84 -5.91
N ILE A 46 20.72 12.81 -6.70
CA ILE A 46 21.57 13.68 -7.49
C ILE A 46 22.27 14.68 -6.55
N THR A 47 23.59 14.68 -6.53
CA THR A 47 24.39 15.61 -5.72
C THR A 47 24.88 16.81 -6.53
N SER A 48 24.96 16.65 -7.87
CA SER A 48 25.31 17.74 -8.80
C SER A 48 24.66 17.50 -10.15
N TYR A 49 24.01 18.52 -10.70
CA TYR A 49 23.32 18.46 -12.01
C TYR A 49 24.25 18.64 -13.21
N GLY A 50 25.51 18.52 -13.08
CA GLY A 50 26.43 18.65 -14.21
C GLY A 50 26.42 20.06 -14.84
N LYS A 51 27.39 20.28 -15.72
CA LYS A 51 27.50 21.49 -16.58
C LYS A 51 27.87 21.03 -17.99
N LYS A 52 27.96 21.97 -18.94
CA LYS A 52 28.17 21.72 -20.38
C LYS A 52 29.22 20.65 -20.71
N ASP A 53 30.21 20.40 -19.83
CA ASP A 53 31.30 19.43 -20.01
C ASP A 53 31.43 18.40 -18.86
N ARG A 54 30.46 18.35 -17.94
CA ARG A 54 30.47 17.40 -16.82
C ARG A 54 29.12 16.69 -16.68
N LYS A 55 29.18 15.34 -16.61
CA LYS A 55 28.00 14.53 -16.32
C LYS A 55 27.45 14.87 -14.92
N PRO A 56 26.14 14.69 -14.69
CA PRO A 56 25.58 14.75 -13.34
C PRO A 56 26.29 13.76 -12.43
N GLU A 57 26.38 14.11 -11.14
CA GLU A 57 26.97 13.26 -10.11
C GLU A 57 25.91 12.90 -9.06
N GLY A 58 25.94 11.67 -8.56
CA GLY A 58 24.99 11.19 -7.58
C GLY A 58 25.61 10.27 -6.54
N LYS A 59 24.81 9.91 -5.55
CA LYS A 59 25.11 8.87 -4.56
C LYS A 59 23.99 7.83 -4.55
N VAL A 60 24.35 6.56 -4.40
CA VAL A 60 23.37 5.50 -4.17
C VAL A 60 22.79 5.65 -2.76
N VAL A 61 21.48 5.77 -2.66
CA VAL A 61 20.76 5.83 -1.39
C VAL A 61 20.15 4.48 -1.02
N GLU A 62 19.79 3.66 -2.01
CA GLU A 62 19.22 2.33 -1.82
C GLU A 62 19.64 1.40 -2.96
N ILE A 63 19.90 0.13 -2.66
CA ILE A 63 20.06 -0.94 -3.65
C ILE A 63 18.80 -1.78 -3.60
N LEU A 64 18.07 -1.87 -4.73
CA LEU A 64 16.82 -2.60 -4.84
C LEU A 64 17.03 -4.11 -5.08
N GLY A 65 18.15 -4.48 -5.66
CA GLY A 65 18.52 -5.83 -6.04
C GLY A 65 19.18 -5.86 -7.42
N HIS A 66 19.50 -7.07 -7.92
CA HIS A 66 19.98 -7.24 -9.28
C HIS A 66 18.79 -7.19 -10.27
N ILE A 67 19.00 -6.65 -11.47
CA ILE A 67 17.94 -6.49 -12.49
C ILE A 67 17.22 -7.81 -12.86
N ASN A 68 17.90 -8.94 -12.64
CA ASN A 68 17.35 -10.26 -12.90
C ASN A 68 16.72 -10.93 -11.66
N ASP A 69 16.74 -10.25 -10.50
CA ASP A 69 16.13 -10.80 -9.29
C ASP A 69 14.60 -10.63 -9.36
N PRO A 70 13.82 -11.66 -8.97
CA PRO A 70 12.36 -11.58 -8.97
C PRO A 70 11.85 -10.41 -8.12
N GLY A 71 10.92 -9.62 -8.68
CA GLY A 71 10.24 -8.52 -7.98
C GLY A 71 11.03 -7.21 -7.89
N VAL A 72 12.27 -7.15 -8.39
CA VAL A 72 13.06 -5.90 -8.43
C VAL A 72 12.47 -4.90 -9.42
N ASP A 73 11.89 -5.35 -10.50
CA ASP A 73 11.15 -4.55 -11.46
C ASP A 73 9.93 -3.86 -10.82
N ILE A 74 9.14 -4.62 -10.06
CA ILE A 74 7.98 -4.08 -9.32
C ILE A 74 8.44 -3.11 -8.23
N LEU A 75 9.48 -3.46 -7.47
CA LEU A 75 10.03 -2.57 -6.44
C LEU A 75 10.58 -1.27 -7.04
N SER A 76 11.15 -1.32 -8.23
CA SER A 76 11.58 -0.14 -8.99
C SER A 76 10.39 0.77 -9.30
N ILE A 77 9.27 0.22 -9.76
CA ILE A 77 8.02 0.97 -10.01
C ILE A 77 7.52 1.60 -8.71
N VAL A 78 7.47 0.85 -7.63
CA VAL A 78 7.05 1.33 -6.31
C VAL A 78 7.87 2.56 -5.89
N ARG A 79 9.18 2.50 -6.06
CA ARG A 79 10.08 3.63 -5.74
C ARG A 79 9.92 4.80 -6.71
N ALA A 80 9.72 4.52 -8.02
CA ALA A 80 9.52 5.55 -9.04
C ALA A 80 8.31 6.43 -8.75
N TYR A 81 7.24 5.83 -8.26
CA TYR A 81 6.01 6.54 -7.90
C TYR A 81 5.98 7.02 -6.44
N GLY A 82 7.03 6.75 -5.66
CA GLY A 82 7.09 7.16 -4.25
C GLY A 82 6.03 6.51 -3.37
N LEU A 83 5.59 5.28 -3.73
CA LEU A 83 4.54 4.59 -3.00
C LEU A 83 5.05 4.19 -1.60
N PRO A 84 4.30 4.49 -0.54
CA PRO A 84 4.68 4.17 0.83
C PRO A 84 4.43 2.69 1.12
N VAL A 85 5.49 1.88 1.15
CA VAL A 85 5.39 0.42 1.35
C VAL A 85 5.06 0.06 2.78
N GLU A 86 5.63 0.79 3.74
CA GLU A 86 5.51 0.50 5.17
C GLU A 86 4.65 1.55 5.88
N PHE A 87 4.11 1.17 7.02
CA PHE A 87 3.47 2.09 7.96
C PHE A 87 4.44 2.43 9.09
N GLU A 88 4.43 3.69 9.54
CA GLU A 88 5.23 4.13 10.67
C GLU A 88 4.82 3.39 11.96
N GLU A 89 5.76 3.20 12.88
CA GLU A 89 5.54 2.49 14.15
C GLU A 89 4.37 3.08 14.97
N LYS A 90 4.21 4.40 14.96
CA LYS A 90 3.09 5.06 15.65
C LYS A 90 1.72 4.66 15.10
N ILE A 91 1.64 4.43 13.76
CA ILE A 91 0.42 3.96 13.10
C ILE A 91 0.14 2.52 13.52
N MET A 92 1.16 1.66 13.49
CA MET A 92 1.00 0.25 13.88
C MET A 92 0.59 0.10 15.35
N LYS A 93 1.13 0.92 16.25
CA LYS A 93 0.68 0.97 17.67
C LYS A 93 -0.79 1.40 17.81
N GLN A 94 -1.25 2.35 17.00
CA GLN A 94 -2.67 2.73 17.01
C GLN A 94 -3.54 1.56 16.51
N VAL A 95 -3.11 0.86 15.45
CA VAL A 95 -3.81 -0.34 14.93
C VAL A 95 -3.98 -1.39 16.01
N GLU A 96 -2.93 -1.73 16.76
CA GLU A 96 -2.98 -2.70 17.87
C GLU A 96 -4.03 -2.33 18.93
N ASN A 97 -4.29 -1.05 19.13
CA ASN A 97 -5.29 -0.57 20.08
C ASN A 97 -6.73 -0.63 19.54
N VAL A 98 -6.93 -0.40 18.23
CA VAL A 98 -8.26 -0.30 17.64
C VAL A 98 -8.72 -1.58 16.93
N ALA A 99 -7.81 -2.38 16.37
CA ALA A 99 -8.13 -3.62 15.66
C ALA A 99 -8.40 -4.77 16.66
N LYS A 100 -9.46 -4.62 17.46
CA LYS A 100 -9.89 -5.61 18.46
C LYS A 100 -11.24 -6.19 18.06
N PRO A 101 -11.54 -7.43 18.47
CA PRO A 101 -12.85 -8.02 18.27
C PRO A 101 -13.98 -7.11 18.78
N VAL A 102 -15.12 -7.15 18.10
CA VAL A 102 -16.29 -6.35 18.44
C VAL A 102 -16.74 -6.67 19.88
N SER A 103 -16.81 -5.64 20.73
CA SER A 103 -17.21 -5.74 22.13
C SER A 103 -18.71 -5.46 22.33
N GLU A 104 -19.21 -5.73 23.53
CA GLU A 104 -20.56 -5.35 23.94
C GLU A 104 -20.79 -3.83 23.82
N ALA A 105 -19.77 -3.02 24.13
CA ALA A 105 -19.84 -1.57 24.03
C ALA A 105 -19.98 -1.11 22.57
N ASP A 106 -19.32 -1.79 21.64
CA ASP A 106 -19.40 -1.47 20.22
C ASP A 106 -20.77 -1.81 19.62
N ARG A 107 -21.48 -2.78 20.20
CA ARG A 107 -22.83 -3.20 19.81
C ARG A 107 -23.93 -2.28 20.36
N ALA A 108 -23.65 -1.53 21.40
CA ALA A 108 -24.66 -0.70 22.06
C ALA A 108 -25.29 0.29 21.11
N GLY A 109 -26.64 0.26 20.98
CA GLY A 109 -27.40 1.12 20.09
C GLY A 109 -27.39 0.74 18.62
N ARG A 110 -26.75 -0.36 18.24
CA ARG A 110 -26.75 -0.91 16.88
C ARG A 110 -27.83 -1.99 16.73
N MET A 111 -28.37 -2.12 15.51
CA MET A 111 -29.26 -3.23 15.16
C MET A 111 -28.44 -4.51 14.99
N ASP A 112 -28.91 -5.62 15.56
CA ASP A 112 -28.29 -6.93 15.39
C ASP A 112 -28.83 -7.59 14.10
N LEU A 113 -27.95 -7.81 13.14
CA LEU A 113 -28.27 -8.42 11.85
C LEU A 113 -27.61 -9.80 11.67
N ARG A 114 -27.05 -10.39 12.74
CA ARG A 114 -26.28 -11.66 12.67
C ARG A 114 -27.10 -12.84 12.18
N ASP A 115 -28.42 -12.80 12.37
CA ASP A 115 -29.33 -13.85 11.89
C ASP A 115 -29.79 -13.62 10.43
N TRP A 116 -29.38 -12.51 9.81
CA TRP A 116 -29.72 -12.24 8.42
C TRP A 116 -28.83 -13.05 7.48
N GLN A 117 -29.43 -13.51 6.37
CA GLN A 117 -28.66 -14.13 5.30
C GLN A 117 -27.97 -13.03 4.49
N MET A 118 -26.65 -12.98 4.61
CA MET A 118 -25.81 -12.02 3.91
C MET A 118 -24.80 -12.75 3.04
N VAL A 119 -24.42 -12.12 1.93
CA VAL A 119 -23.38 -12.61 1.00
C VAL A 119 -22.47 -11.46 0.61
N THR A 120 -21.19 -11.74 0.40
CA THR A 120 -20.24 -10.90 -0.31
C THR A 120 -20.08 -11.43 -1.72
N ILE A 121 -19.79 -10.57 -2.69
CA ILE A 121 -19.63 -10.94 -4.12
C ILE A 121 -18.30 -10.40 -4.62
N ASP A 122 -17.24 -11.07 -4.24
CA ASP A 122 -15.85 -10.68 -4.49
C ASP A 122 -15.12 -11.75 -5.30
N GLY A 123 -13.92 -11.43 -5.76
CA GLY A 123 -13.02 -12.42 -6.34
C GLY A 123 -12.60 -13.49 -5.32
N GLU A 124 -12.28 -14.69 -5.81
CA GLU A 124 -11.92 -15.84 -4.95
C GLU A 124 -10.74 -15.55 -4.00
N ASP A 125 -9.80 -14.70 -4.43
CA ASP A 125 -8.60 -14.32 -3.66
C ASP A 125 -8.78 -13.04 -2.82
N ALA A 126 -9.95 -12.40 -2.84
CA ALA A 126 -10.22 -11.18 -2.08
C ALA A 126 -10.13 -11.44 -0.57
N LYS A 127 -9.49 -10.52 0.14
CA LYS A 127 -9.30 -10.58 1.60
C LYS A 127 -9.86 -9.36 2.32
N ASP A 128 -10.17 -8.33 1.56
CA ASP A 128 -10.71 -7.04 1.97
C ASP A 128 -12.17 -6.96 1.49
N LEU A 129 -13.05 -7.66 2.22
CA LEU A 129 -14.47 -7.74 1.92
C LEU A 129 -15.17 -6.51 2.50
N ASP A 130 -15.23 -5.43 1.72
CA ASP A 130 -15.70 -4.13 2.19
C ASP A 130 -17.23 -4.04 2.25
N ASP A 131 -17.94 -4.81 1.41
CA ASP A 131 -19.39 -4.77 1.30
C ASP A 131 -20.04 -6.16 1.30
N ALA A 132 -21.27 -6.18 1.79
CA ALA A 132 -22.14 -7.34 1.73
C ALA A 132 -23.55 -6.91 1.35
N VAL A 133 -24.32 -7.83 0.82
CA VAL A 133 -25.72 -7.63 0.50
C VAL A 133 -26.61 -8.66 1.20
N SER A 134 -27.81 -8.23 1.58
CA SER A 134 -28.88 -9.11 2.02
C SER A 134 -30.12 -8.89 1.17
N LEU A 135 -30.91 -9.94 0.96
CA LEU A 135 -32.16 -9.85 0.23
C LEU A 135 -33.24 -10.65 0.95
N THR A 136 -34.35 -10.00 1.25
CA THR A 136 -35.55 -10.62 1.81
C THR A 136 -36.78 -10.16 1.02
N MET A 137 -37.93 -10.74 1.32
CA MET A 137 -39.21 -10.36 0.71
C MET A 137 -40.20 -9.87 1.78
N ASP A 138 -40.92 -8.82 1.45
CA ASP A 138 -42.08 -8.37 2.19
C ASP A 138 -43.26 -8.31 1.23
N GLY A 139 -44.13 -9.35 1.32
CA GLY A 139 -45.19 -9.57 0.33
C GLY A 139 -44.61 -9.80 -1.08
N GLU A 140 -44.92 -8.94 -2.01
CA GLU A 140 -44.44 -8.98 -3.41
C GLU A 140 -43.18 -8.11 -3.63
N ASN A 141 -42.73 -7.36 -2.61
CA ASN A 141 -41.59 -6.48 -2.72
C ASN A 141 -40.30 -7.17 -2.24
N TYR A 142 -39.20 -6.86 -2.90
CA TYR A 142 -37.87 -7.20 -2.43
C TYR A 142 -37.38 -6.12 -1.46
N ILE A 143 -36.77 -6.55 -0.36
CA ILE A 143 -36.05 -5.69 0.56
C ILE A 143 -34.56 -5.99 0.38
N LEU A 144 -33.83 -5.03 -0.17
CA LEU A 144 -32.39 -5.09 -0.38
C LEU A 144 -31.69 -4.38 0.78
N GLY A 145 -30.77 -5.07 1.43
CA GLY A 145 -29.79 -4.47 2.33
C GLY A 145 -28.42 -4.38 1.68
N VAL A 146 -27.79 -3.22 1.80
CA VAL A 146 -26.38 -3.00 1.45
C VAL A 146 -25.64 -2.64 2.73
N HIS A 147 -24.60 -3.39 3.04
CA HIS A 147 -23.87 -3.33 4.30
C HIS A 147 -22.40 -3.06 4.00
N ILE A 148 -21.90 -1.91 4.45
CA ILE A 148 -20.50 -1.51 4.27
C ILE A 148 -19.80 -1.59 5.61
N ALA A 149 -18.60 -2.18 5.65
CA ALA A 149 -17.80 -2.24 6.86
C ALA A 149 -17.63 -0.85 7.49
N ASP A 150 -17.95 -0.70 8.80
CA ASP A 150 -17.88 0.57 9.52
C ASP A 150 -16.44 0.92 9.88
N VAL A 151 -15.64 1.26 8.85
CA VAL A 151 -14.24 1.66 8.99
C VAL A 151 -14.10 2.88 9.91
N SER A 152 -15.09 3.78 9.91
CA SER A 152 -15.07 5.00 10.72
C SER A 152 -15.12 4.74 12.22
N ASN A 153 -15.59 3.57 12.65
CA ASN A 153 -15.51 3.15 14.04
C ASN A 153 -14.07 2.95 14.52
N TYR A 154 -13.17 2.57 13.64
CA TYR A 154 -11.76 2.23 13.92
C TYR A 154 -10.80 3.35 13.52
N VAL A 155 -11.09 4.02 12.41
CA VAL A 155 -10.29 5.13 11.87
C VAL A 155 -11.00 6.44 12.19
N GLN A 156 -10.71 6.99 13.35
CA GLN A 156 -11.32 8.23 13.83
C GLN A 156 -10.74 9.44 13.10
N GLU A 157 -11.58 10.41 12.80
CA GLU A 157 -11.19 11.66 12.15
C GLU A 157 -10.02 12.34 12.86
N HIS A 158 -9.05 12.82 12.10
CA HIS A 158 -7.80 13.45 12.57
C HIS A 158 -6.86 12.54 13.37
N SER A 159 -7.14 11.27 13.49
CA SER A 159 -6.19 10.30 14.06
C SER A 159 -4.97 10.11 13.17
N ALA A 160 -3.90 9.51 13.70
CA ALA A 160 -2.72 9.21 12.89
C ALA A 160 -3.04 8.24 11.75
N LEU A 161 -3.96 7.28 11.96
CA LEU A 161 -4.48 6.39 10.91
C LEU A 161 -5.22 7.14 9.81
N ASP A 162 -6.09 8.08 10.17
CA ASP A 162 -6.85 8.90 9.23
C ASP A 162 -5.92 9.76 8.36
N VAL A 163 -4.97 10.45 9.00
CA VAL A 163 -3.97 11.27 8.30
C VAL A 163 -3.14 10.44 7.32
N GLU A 164 -2.72 9.23 7.71
CA GLU A 164 -1.95 8.33 6.83
C GLU A 164 -2.82 7.78 5.71
N ALA A 165 -4.07 7.38 5.99
CA ALA A 165 -5.01 6.91 4.98
C ALA A 165 -5.31 8.00 3.94
N LEU A 166 -5.55 9.23 4.38
CA LEU A 166 -5.76 10.39 3.50
C LEU A 166 -4.53 10.65 2.61
N LYS A 167 -3.33 10.56 3.17
CA LYS A 167 -2.07 10.72 2.45
C LYS A 167 -1.88 9.63 1.38
N ARG A 168 -2.25 8.38 1.67
CA ARG A 168 -2.19 7.26 0.71
C ARG A 168 -3.27 7.36 -0.36
N GLY A 169 -4.47 7.78 0.02
CA GLY A 169 -5.63 8.04 -0.83
C GLY A 169 -6.34 6.80 -1.37
N THR A 170 -5.62 5.70 -1.57
CA THR A 170 -6.15 4.41 -2.06
C THR A 170 -5.18 3.27 -1.78
N SER A 171 -5.66 2.04 -1.85
CA SER A 171 -4.80 0.86 -2.00
C SER A 171 -4.30 0.77 -3.44
N VAL A 172 -3.04 0.33 -3.62
CA VAL A 172 -2.43 0.15 -4.93
C VAL A 172 -2.17 -1.34 -5.15
N TYR A 173 -2.87 -1.91 -6.14
CA TYR A 173 -2.76 -3.32 -6.50
C TYR A 173 -1.69 -3.49 -7.58
N LEU A 174 -0.62 -4.19 -7.24
CA LEU A 174 0.46 -4.56 -8.15
C LEU A 174 0.33 -6.05 -8.51
N VAL A 175 1.12 -6.51 -9.47
CA VAL A 175 1.04 -7.89 -9.96
C VAL A 175 1.32 -8.92 -8.88
N ASP A 176 2.22 -8.63 -7.94
CA ASP A 176 2.72 -9.56 -6.93
C ASP A 176 2.36 -9.17 -5.49
N ARG A 177 1.83 -7.97 -5.28
CA ARG A 177 1.52 -7.43 -3.94
C ARG A 177 0.51 -6.31 -3.97
N VAL A 178 -0.05 -6.01 -2.81
CA VAL A 178 -0.87 -4.82 -2.57
C VAL A 178 -0.12 -3.88 -1.63
N ILE A 179 -0.12 -2.59 -1.95
CA ILE A 179 0.29 -1.52 -1.02
C ILE A 179 -1.01 -0.93 -0.47
N PRO A 180 -1.42 -1.30 0.74
CA PRO A 180 -2.76 -1.00 1.22
C PRO A 180 -2.86 0.45 1.72
N MET A 181 -4.06 1.04 1.58
CA MET A 181 -4.39 2.34 2.18
C MET A 181 -4.41 2.26 3.71
N LEU A 182 -4.95 1.18 4.25
CA LEU A 182 -5.00 0.87 5.69
C LEU A 182 -4.17 -0.37 6.01
N PRO A 183 -3.55 -0.48 7.20
CA PRO A 183 -2.86 -1.69 7.63
C PRO A 183 -3.75 -2.93 7.54
N HIS A 184 -3.19 -4.07 7.15
CA HIS A 184 -3.93 -5.33 6.92
C HIS A 184 -4.75 -5.81 8.12
N ALA A 185 -4.35 -5.51 9.35
CA ALA A 185 -5.15 -5.82 10.54
C ALA A 185 -6.51 -5.08 10.55
N LEU A 186 -6.62 -3.98 9.81
CA LEU A 186 -7.89 -3.30 9.55
C LEU A 186 -8.51 -3.81 8.25
N SER A 187 -7.86 -3.61 7.10
CA SER A 187 -8.46 -3.88 5.78
C SER A 187 -8.83 -5.34 5.55
N ASN A 188 -8.01 -6.29 5.98
CA ASN A 188 -8.26 -7.73 5.83
C ASN A 188 -8.78 -8.37 7.13
N GLY A 189 -8.74 -7.61 8.23
CA GLY A 189 -9.13 -8.03 9.58
C GLY A 189 -10.48 -7.47 10.00
N ILE A 190 -10.46 -6.55 10.97
CA ILE A 190 -11.70 -6.11 11.65
C ILE A 190 -12.64 -5.30 10.74
N CYS A 191 -12.15 -4.69 9.67
CA CYS A 191 -12.95 -3.99 8.67
C CYS A 191 -13.31 -4.88 7.46
N SER A 192 -12.91 -6.16 7.43
CA SER A 192 -13.34 -7.10 6.41
C SER A 192 -14.52 -7.92 6.89
N LEU A 193 -15.59 -8.02 6.09
CA LEU A 193 -16.82 -8.73 6.42
C LEU A 193 -16.65 -10.26 6.32
N ASN A 194 -15.70 -10.80 7.06
CA ASN A 194 -15.32 -12.20 7.05
C ASN A 194 -16.45 -13.09 7.61
N GLN A 195 -16.67 -14.24 6.99
CA GLN A 195 -17.69 -15.20 7.39
C GLN A 195 -17.47 -15.70 8.83
N GLY A 196 -18.54 -15.73 9.61
CA GLY A 196 -18.54 -16.26 10.99
C GLY A 196 -17.92 -15.32 12.02
N GLU A 197 -17.64 -14.08 11.66
CA GLU A 197 -17.04 -13.07 12.53
C GLU A 197 -18.01 -11.92 12.77
N ASP A 198 -18.10 -11.45 14.02
CA ASP A 198 -18.86 -10.23 14.33
C ASP A 198 -18.16 -9.02 13.70
N ARG A 199 -18.90 -8.23 12.93
CA ARG A 199 -18.41 -7.01 12.29
C ARG A 199 -19.40 -5.86 12.45
N LEU A 200 -18.87 -4.65 12.52
CA LEU A 200 -19.69 -3.45 12.50
C LEU A 200 -19.89 -2.98 11.06
N ALA A 201 -21.10 -2.61 10.72
CA ALA A 201 -21.43 -2.13 9.38
C ALA A 201 -22.32 -0.89 9.43
N LEU A 202 -22.19 -0.05 8.43
CA LEU A 202 -23.19 0.95 8.05
C LEU A 202 -24.08 0.32 6.97
N SER A 203 -25.39 0.32 7.21
CA SER A 203 -26.33 -0.39 6.36
C SER A 203 -27.39 0.53 5.80
N CYS A 204 -27.68 0.36 4.51
CA CYS A 204 -28.84 0.96 3.85
C CYS A 204 -29.82 -0.16 3.51
N ILE A 205 -31.04 -0.04 4.01
CA ILE A 205 -32.13 -0.98 3.75
C ILE A 205 -33.15 -0.25 2.85
N MET A 206 -33.46 -0.84 1.69
CA MET A 206 -34.32 -0.21 0.68
C MET A 206 -35.25 -1.24 0.02
#